data_b2eb17707d757e6fa0fdfc49a3edf463
#
_entry.id   b2eb17707d757e6fa0fdfc49a3edf463
#
_cell.length_a   1.000
_cell.length_b   1.000
_cell.length_c   1.000
_cell.angle_alpha   90.00
_cell.angle_beta   90.00
_cell.angle_gamma   90.00
#
_symmetry.space_group_name_H-M   'P 1'
#
loop_
_entity.id
_entity.type
_entity.pdbx_description
1 polymer ?
#
loop_
_entity_poly.entity_id
_entity_poly.type
_entity_poly.pdbx_seq_one_letter_code
_entity_poly.pdbx_strand_id
1 'polypeptide(L)'
;MKGIILAGGAGTRLYPLTMVTSKQLLPVYDKPMISSPLSTLTLAGIQDILIISTPTDTPRFEALLGDGSQYGIHLQYKVQPSPDGLAQAFILGEEFIGDDCCAMILGDNIFYGNGFSKILKTAASNAENKGRCTVFGYYVQDPERFGIVEFDQNGKVLSVEEKPEHPKSNYAITGLYFYNKEVVRMAKQVKPSARGELEITTLNDMYLKKDELDVQLLGRGFAWLDTGTMESLVDAADFVRMVEKRQGIKISAPEEIAFKYGWIDRETLLESASRYGKSPYGQHLKNVADGKLRY
;
A
#
# COMPACT_ATOMS: atom_id res chain seq x y z
N MET A 1 -10.97 -11.46 -1.20
CA MET A 1 -9.82 -10.71 -1.79
C MET A 1 -8.57 -10.90 -0.95
N LYS A 2 -7.42 -11.11 -1.56
CA LYS A 2 -6.10 -11.18 -0.93
C LYS A 2 -5.37 -9.84 -1.04
N GLY A 3 -4.41 -9.58 -0.14
CA GLY A 3 -3.58 -8.38 -0.17
C GLY A 3 -2.10 -8.73 -0.34
N ILE A 4 -1.36 -7.93 -1.10
CA ILE A 4 0.09 -8.01 -1.19
C ILE A 4 0.69 -6.67 -0.78
N ILE A 5 1.67 -6.70 0.13
CA ILE A 5 2.56 -5.57 0.39
C ILE A 5 3.91 -5.90 -0.25
N LEU A 6 4.30 -5.14 -1.26
CA LEU A 6 5.61 -5.30 -1.88
C LEU A 6 6.62 -4.40 -1.16
N ALA A 7 7.42 -5.02 -0.30
CA ALA A 7 8.41 -4.38 0.55
C ALA A 7 9.86 -4.78 0.17
N GLY A 8 10.08 -4.92 -1.15
CA GLY A 8 11.38 -5.25 -1.73
C GLY A 8 12.19 -4.02 -2.14
N GLY A 9 13.30 -4.28 -2.82
CA GLY A 9 14.18 -3.26 -3.37
C GLY A 9 15.31 -2.83 -2.43
N ALA A 10 16.47 -2.49 -3.00
CA ALA A 10 17.69 -2.17 -2.25
C ALA A 10 17.67 -0.79 -1.56
N GLY A 11 16.71 0.09 -1.88
CA GLY A 11 16.58 1.39 -1.24
C GLY A 11 17.79 2.32 -1.42
N THR A 12 18.58 2.16 -2.49
CA THR A 12 19.87 2.85 -2.69
C THR A 12 19.79 4.37 -2.66
N ARG A 13 18.65 4.94 -3.04
CA ARG A 13 18.41 6.39 -2.96
C ARG A 13 18.35 6.93 -1.53
N LEU A 14 18.24 6.03 -0.53
CA LEU A 14 18.22 6.35 0.90
C LEU A 14 19.52 5.94 1.60
N TYR A 15 20.59 5.62 0.89
CA TYR A 15 21.90 5.40 1.50
C TYR A 15 22.41 6.67 2.20
N PRO A 16 23.04 6.55 3.41
CA PRO A 16 23.40 5.29 4.09
C PRO A 16 22.31 4.65 4.98
N LEU A 17 21.11 5.24 5.13
CA LEU A 17 20.06 4.76 6.05
C LEU A 17 19.66 3.30 5.79
N THR A 18 19.62 2.89 4.53
CA THR A 18 19.17 1.57 4.08
C THR A 18 20.29 0.57 3.84
N MET A 19 21.55 0.87 4.26
CA MET A 19 22.66 -0.07 4.11
C MET A 19 22.51 -1.34 4.95
N VAL A 20 21.76 -1.27 6.06
CA VAL A 20 21.61 -2.38 7.02
C VAL A 20 20.15 -2.69 7.33
N THR A 21 19.20 -2.05 6.66
CA THR A 21 17.77 -2.26 6.89
C THR A 21 16.95 -1.91 5.67
N SER A 22 15.78 -2.56 5.52
CA SER A 22 14.80 -2.18 4.51
C SER A 22 14.30 -0.76 4.76
N LYS A 23 14.02 0.01 3.69
CA LYS A 23 13.43 1.34 3.83
C LYS A 23 12.06 1.31 4.50
N GLN A 24 11.29 0.25 4.32
CA GLN A 24 9.97 0.09 4.91
C GLN A 24 9.99 -0.13 6.43
N LEU A 25 11.19 -0.40 6.99
CA LEU A 25 11.44 -0.46 8.43
C LEU A 25 11.92 0.87 9.02
N LEU A 26 12.25 1.85 8.17
CA LEU A 26 12.59 3.19 8.63
C LEU A 26 11.38 3.86 9.30
N PRO A 27 11.61 4.70 10.31
CA PRO A 27 10.53 5.40 10.98
C PRO A 27 9.92 6.48 10.09
N VAL A 28 8.59 6.55 10.10
CA VAL A 28 7.84 7.71 9.64
C VAL A 28 7.14 8.30 10.85
N TYR A 29 7.78 9.26 11.47
CA TYR A 29 7.43 9.89 12.74
C TYR A 29 7.44 8.90 13.91
N ASP A 30 6.33 8.26 14.26
CA ASP A 30 6.16 7.46 15.50
C ASP A 30 6.06 5.96 15.27
N LYS A 31 6.14 5.50 14.03
CA LYS A 31 6.04 4.08 13.68
C LYS A 31 6.85 3.70 12.41
N PRO A 32 7.17 2.42 12.21
CA PRO A 32 7.78 1.96 10.96
C PRO A 32 6.88 2.24 9.75
N MET A 33 7.48 2.57 8.62
CA MET A 33 6.78 2.90 7.37
C MET A 33 5.79 1.81 6.94
N ILE A 34 6.13 0.53 7.13
CA ILE A 34 5.28 -0.62 6.78
C ILE A 34 3.90 -0.60 7.43
N SER A 35 3.73 0.13 8.54
CA SER A 35 2.43 0.30 9.19
C SER A 35 1.41 0.99 8.29
N SER A 36 1.85 1.84 7.35
CA SER A 36 0.95 2.56 6.43
C SER A 36 0.34 1.66 5.36
N PRO A 37 1.11 0.91 4.57
CA PRO A 37 0.51 -0.03 3.62
C PRO A 37 -0.31 -1.12 4.31
N LEU A 38 0.11 -1.61 5.49
CA LEU A 38 -0.67 -2.56 6.27
C LEU A 38 -2.04 -1.96 6.65
N SER A 39 -2.06 -0.75 7.18
CA SER A 39 -3.30 -0.03 7.51
C SER A 39 -4.18 0.22 6.29
N THR A 40 -3.60 0.52 5.14
CA THR A 40 -4.35 0.75 3.90
C THR A 40 -5.10 -0.51 3.45
N LEU A 41 -4.46 -1.67 3.46
CA LEU A 41 -5.13 -2.95 3.14
C LEU A 41 -6.17 -3.33 4.19
N THR A 42 -5.87 -3.11 5.48
CA THR A 42 -6.83 -3.31 6.57
C THR A 42 -8.07 -2.41 6.41
N LEU A 43 -7.89 -1.14 6.06
CA LEU A 43 -9.01 -0.21 5.75
C LEU A 43 -9.86 -0.66 4.56
N ALA A 44 -9.27 -1.35 3.60
CA ALA A 44 -10.00 -1.96 2.49
C ALA A 44 -10.86 -3.17 2.92
N GLY A 45 -10.66 -3.69 4.14
CA GLY A 45 -11.32 -4.88 4.66
C GLY A 45 -10.58 -6.18 4.35
N ILE A 46 -9.30 -6.11 4.00
CA ILE A 46 -8.48 -7.27 3.62
C ILE A 46 -7.78 -7.83 4.86
N GLN A 47 -8.00 -9.11 5.15
CA GLN A 47 -7.44 -9.79 6.31
C GLN A 47 -6.31 -10.80 5.96
N ASP A 48 -6.30 -11.35 4.75
CA ASP A 48 -5.22 -12.22 4.29
C ASP A 48 -4.20 -11.39 3.51
N ILE A 49 -2.99 -11.23 4.04
CA ILE A 49 -1.97 -10.35 3.50
C ILE A 49 -0.63 -11.07 3.36
N LEU A 50 -0.03 -10.98 2.17
CA LEU A 50 1.31 -11.48 1.88
C LEU A 50 2.30 -10.32 1.83
N ILE A 51 3.36 -10.39 2.63
CA ILE A 51 4.48 -9.44 2.57
C ILE A 51 5.59 -10.07 1.73
N ILE A 52 5.92 -9.40 0.62
CA ILE A 52 7.01 -9.83 -0.26
C ILE A 52 8.20 -8.91 -0.04
N SER A 53 9.35 -9.47 0.37
CA SER A 53 10.55 -8.70 0.68
C SER A 53 11.84 -9.42 0.28
N THR A 54 12.98 -8.76 0.50
CA THR A 54 14.29 -9.33 0.21
C THR A 54 14.63 -10.50 1.16
N PRO A 55 15.56 -11.39 0.79
CA PRO A 55 16.00 -12.47 1.69
C PRO A 55 16.50 -11.95 3.05
N THR A 56 17.17 -10.80 3.06
CA THR A 56 17.75 -10.19 4.26
C THR A 56 16.71 -9.56 5.18
N ASP A 57 15.65 -8.99 4.61
CA ASP A 57 14.68 -8.19 5.38
C ASP A 57 13.43 -8.97 5.77
N THR A 58 13.08 -10.05 5.05
CA THR A 58 11.92 -10.89 5.37
C THR A 58 11.89 -11.31 6.85
N PRO A 59 13.00 -11.83 7.47
CA PRO A 59 12.98 -12.19 8.89
C PRO A 59 12.74 -11.00 9.84
N ARG A 60 13.09 -9.78 9.41
CA ARG A 60 12.85 -8.56 10.19
C ARG A 60 11.38 -8.17 10.19
N PHE A 61 10.71 -8.33 9.05
CA PHE A 61 9.25 -8.12 8.97
C PHE A 61 8.50 -9.17 9.79
N GLU A 62 8.93 -10.44 9.74
CA GLU A 62 8.38 -11.50 10.58
C GLU A 62 8.54 -11.20 12.07
N ALA A 63 9.72 -10.74 12.48
CA ALA A 63 9.99 -10.37 13.88
C ALA A 63 9.15 -9.15 14.33
N LEU A 64 8.89 -8.18 13.43
CA LEU A 64 8.12 -6.98 13.74
C LEU A 64 6.63 -7.25 13.82
N LEU A 65 6.08 -7.96 12.81
CA LEU A 65 4.64 -8.05 12.55
C LEU A 65 4.03 -9.40 12.97
N GLY A 66 4.86 -10.43 13.21
CA GLY A 66 4.39 -11.76 13.59
C GLY A 66 3.48 -12.39 12.54
N ASP A 67 2.50 -13.13 12.99
CA ASP A 67 1.49 -13.79 12.15
C ASP A 67 0.27 -12.89 11.85
N GLY A 68 0.23 -11.68 12.41
CA GLY A 68 -0.85 -10.71 12.23
C GLY A 68 -2.03 -10.85 13.19
N SER A 69 -2.01 -11.84 14.10
CA SER A 69 -3.11 -12.10 15.04
C SER A 69 -3.45 -10.88 15.91
N GLN A 70 -2.46 -10.08 16.32
CA GLN A 70 -2.67 -8.83 17.07
C GLN A 70 -3.44 -7.76 16.30
N TYR A 71 -3.57 -7.90 14.98
CA TYR A 71 -4.36 -7.05 14.09
C TYR A 71 -5.63 -7.74 13.58
N GLY A 72 -5.92 -8.97 14.04
CA GLY A 72 -7.03 -9.79 13.54
C GLY A 72 -6.93 -10.13 12.05
N ILE A 73 -5.71 -10.25 11.54
CA ILE A 73 -5.39 -10.59 10.14
C ILE A 73 -4.44 -11.78 10.10
N HIS A 74 -4.24 -12.35 8.91
CA HIS A 74 -3.29 -13.43 8.67
C HIS A 74 -2.16 -12.92 7.78
N LEU A 75 -0.95 -12.84 8.33
CA LEU A 75 0.24 -12.45 7.59
C LEU A 75 1.01 -13.69 7.12
N GLN A 76 1.37 -13.67 5.85
CA GLN A 76 2.34 -14.59 5.26
C GLN A 76 3.51 -13.78 4.68
N TYR A 77 4.63 -14.46 4.49
CA TYR A 77 5.87 -13.83 4.03
C TYR A 77 6.45 -14.61 2.87
N LYS A 78 6.96 -13.90 1.86
CA LYS A 78 7.61 -14.48 0.69
C LYS A 78 8.87 -13.72 0.35
N VAL A 79 9.91 -14.46 0.04
CA VAL A 79 11.17 -13.85 -0.43
C VAL A 79 11.07 -13.53 -1.91
N GLN A 80 11.44 -12.29 -2.29
CA GLN A 80 11.73 -11.88 -3.65
C GLN A 80 13.24 -11.98 -3.87
N PRO A 81 13.73 -12.95 -4.67
CA PRO A 81 15.17 -13.16 -4.84
C PRO A 81 15.87 -12.02 -5.56
N SER A 82 15.19 -11.40 -6.53
CA SER A 82 15.67 -10.28 -7.34
C SER A 82 14.52 -9.30 -7.64
N PRO A 83 14.79 -8.00 -7.75
CA PRO A 83 13.77 -6.98 -8.00
C PRO A 83 13.42 -6.88 -9.49
N ASP A 84 12.79 -7.91 -10.06
CA ASP A 84 12.53 -8.03 -11.49
C ASP A 84 11.26 -7.28 -11.94
N GLY A 85 10.80 -6.31 -11.16
CA GLY A 85 9.64 -5.47 -11.45
C GLY A 85 8.43 -5.74 -10.56
N LEU A 86 7.46 -4.81 -10.58
CA LEU A 86 6.31 -4.86 -9.67
C LEU A 86 5.33 -6.00 -9.99
N ALA A 87 5.15 -6.31 -11.28
CA ALA A 87 4.24 -7.38 -11.69
C ALA A 87 4.72 -8.78 -11.26
N GLN A 88 6.02 -8.95 -10.95
CA GLN A 88 6.57 -10.20 -10.39
C GLN A 88 5.89 -10.58 -9.07
N ALA A 89 5.41 -9.62 -8.29
CA ALA A 89 4.75 -9.88 -7.02
C ALA A 89 3.56 -10.83 -7.14
N PHE A 90 2.79 -10.73 -8.22
CA PHE A 90 1.65 -11.63 -8.46
C PHE A 90 2.08 -13.04 -8.84
N ILE A 91 3.21 -13.18 -9.54
CA ILE A 91 3.79 -14.49 -9.89
C ILE A 91 4.33 -15.18 -8.63
N LEU A 92 5.06 -14.44 -7.79
CA LEU A 92 5.57 -14.95 -6.51
C LEU A 92 4.44 -15.29 -5.54
N GLY A 93 3.36 -14.51 -5.58
CA GLY A 93 2.17 -14.69 -4.74
C GLY A 93 1.14 -15.66 -5.29
N GLU A 94 1.38 -16.37 -6.40
CA GLU A 94 0.39 -17.20 -7.08
C GLU A 94 -0.33 -18.19 -6.17
N GLU A 95 0.42 -18.94 -5.37
CA GLU A 95 -0.13 -19.92 -4.43
C GLU A 95 -1.00 -19.25 -3.35
N PHE A 96 -0.57 -18.10 -2.85
CA PHE A 96 -1.31 -17.31 -1.86
C PHE A 96 -2.59 -16.69 -2.44
N ILE A 97 -2.51 -16.16 -3.64
CA ILE A 97 -3.66 -15.52 -4.31
C ILE A 97 -4.71 -16.57 -4.69
N GLY A 98 -4.27 -17.72 -5.26
CA GLY A 98 -5.18 -18.74 -5.76
C GLY A 98 -6.14 -18.16 -6.81
N ASP A 99 -7.43 -18.41 -6.64
CA ASP A 99 -8.51 -17.92 -7.50
C ASP A 99 -9.15 -16.62 -7.01
N ASP A 100 -8.53 -15.93 -6.03
CA ASP A 100 -9.05 -14.70 -5.46
C ASP A 100 -8.65 -13.45 -6.28
N CYS A 101 -9.44 -12.38 -6.09
CA CYS A 101 -9.00 -11.04 -6.46
C CYS A 101 -7.87 -10.58 -5.54
N CYS A 102 -7.00 -9.69 -6.03
CA CYS A 102 -5.82 -9.26 -5.28
C CYS A 102 -5.67 -7.74 -5.30
N ALA A 103 -5.49 -7.16 -4.11
CA ALA A 103 -4.99 -5.79 -3.96
C ALA A 103 -3.47 -5.84 -3.73
N MET A 104 -2.73 -4.93 -4.35
CA MET A 104 -1.30 -4.75 -4.08
C MET A 104 -1.03 -3.31 -3.70
N ILE A 105 -0.17 -3.14 -2.69
CA ILE A 105 0.34 -1.84 -2.29
C ILE A 105 1.86 -1.88 -2.18
N LEU A 106 2.50 -0.79 -2.61
CA LEU A 106 3.94 -0.62 -2.41
C LEU A 106 4.23 -0.24 -0.97
N GLY A 107 5.21 -0.89 -0.37
CA GLY A 107 5.55 -0.78 1.05
C GLY A 107 6.05 0.58 1.50
N ASP A 108 6.34 1.48 0.57
CA ASP A 108 6.83 2.84 0.80
C ASP A 108 5.79 3.93 0.49
N ASN A 109 4.55 3.54 0.24
CA ASN A 109 3.47 4.48 -0.05
C ASN A 109 2.61 4.74 1.20
N ILE A 110 2.37 6.02 1.46
CA ILE A 110 1.54 6.49 2.57
C ILE A 110 0.35 7.23 1.99
N PHE A 111 -0.85 6.85 2.43
CA PHE A 111 -2.09 7.49 2.03
C PHE A 111 -2.81 8.07 3.24
N TYR A 112 -3.34 9.27 3.07
CA TYR A 112 -4.21 9.91 4.05
C TYR A 112 -5.30 10.71 3.34
N GLY A 113 -6.54 10.59 3.79
CA GLY A 113 -7.66 11.35 3.24
C GLY A 113 -8.99 10.95 3.82
N ASN A 114 -9.92 11.90 3.85
CA ASN A 114 -11.26 11.64 4.35
C ASN A 114 -12.03 10.70 3.41
N GLY A 115 -12.73 9.73 3.99
CA GLY A 115 -13.53 8.77 3.22
C GLY A 115 -12.70 7.70 2.47
N PHE A 116 -11.39 7.60 2.73
CA PHE A 116 -10.51 6.68 2.02
C PHE A 116 -10.95 5.22 2.13
N SER A 117 -11.40 4.77 3.31
CA SER A 117 -11.93 3.41 3.49
C SER A 117 -13.10 3.09 2.54
N LYS A 118 -14.00 4.05 2.29
CA LYS A 118 -15.11 3.86 1.35
C LYS A 118 -14.62 3.68 -0.08
N ILE A 119 -13.63 4.47 -0.49
CA ILE A 119 -13.00 4.39 -1.82
C ILE A 119 -12.34 3.02 -2.00
N LEU A 120 -11.57 2.56 -1.01
CA LEU A 120 -10.90 1.26 -1.04
C LEU A 120 -11.90 0.10 -1.14
N LYS A 121 -12.96 0.12 -0.33
CA LYS A 121 -14.02 -0.90 -0.37
C LYS A 121 -14.77 -0.91 -1.70
N THR A 122 -14.94 0.25 -2.33
CA THR A 122 -15.53 0.34 -3.67
C THR A 122 -14.62 -0.33 -4.71
N ALA A 123 -13.31 -0.06 -4.66
CA ALA A 123 -12.34 -0.70 -5.56
C ALA A 123 -12.31 -2.22 -5.37
N ALA A 124 -12.32 -2.70 -4.13
CA ALA A 124 -12.41 -4.12 -3.82
C ALA A 124 -13.68 -4.75 -4.40
N SER A 125 -14.84 -4.13 -4.17
CA SER A 125 -16.13 -4.59 -4.70
C SER A 125 -16.18 -4.58 -6.24
N ASN A 126 -15.56 -3.61 -6.90
CA ASN A 126 -15.48 -3.58 -8.36
C ASN A 126 -14.66 -4.75 -8.89
N ALA A 127 -13.54 -5.09 -8.24
CA ALA A 127 -12.72 -6.23 -8.64
C ALA A 127 -13.47 -7.56 -8.42
N GLU A 128 -14.10 -7.75 -7.27
CA GLU A 128 -14.75 -9.00 -6.89
C GLU A 128 -16.08 -9.25 -7.64
N ASN A 129 -16.90 -8.21 -7.80
CA ASN A 129 -18.27 -8.36 -8.29
C ASN A 129 -18.46 -7.94 -9.73
N LYS A 130 -17.56 -7.11 -10.29
CA LYS A 130 -17.67 -6.60 -11.66
C LYS A 130 -16.49 -7.01 -12.56
N GLY A 131 -15.46 -7.65 -11.99
CA GLY A 131 -14.25 -8.02 -12.71
C GLY A 131 -13.40 -6.82 -13.18
N ARG A 132 -13.63 -5.62 -12.63
CA ARG A 132 -12.95 -4.39 -13.01
C ARG A 132 -11.78 -4.09 -12.08
N CYS A 133 -10.62 -3.83 -12.67
CA CYS A 133 -9.42 -3.43 -11.95
C CYS A 133 -9.43 -1.93 -11.68
N THR A 134 -8.83 -1.50 -10.59
CA THR A 134 -8.77 -0.08 -10.21
C THR A 134 -7.33 0.33 -9.92
N VAL A 135 -6.88 1.41 -10.59
CA VAL A 135 -5.67 2.17 -10.25
C VAL A 135 -6.07 3.51 -9.63
N PHE A 136 -5.17 4.11 -8.85
CA PHE A 136 -5.45 5.39 -8.18
C PHE A 136 -4.59 6.48 -8.78
N GLY A 137 -5.24 7.52 -9.32
CA GLY A 137 -4.60 8.67 -9.92
C GLY A 137 -4.46 9.82 -8.93
N TYR A 138 -3.26 10.38 -8.81
CA TYR A 138 -2.95 11.53 -7.97
C TYR A 138 -2.24 12.61 -8.78
N TYR A 139 -2.69 13.87 -8.66
CA TYR A 139 -2.10 14.99 -9.40
C TYR A 139 -0.71 15.33 -8.85
N VAL A 140 0.30 15.36 -9.72
CA VAL A 140 1.70 15.68 -9.39
C VAL A 140 2.23 16.79 -10.30
N GLN A 141 3.33 17.45 -9.88
CA GLN A 141 3.98 18.49 -10.67
C GLN A 141 5.13 17.96 -11.54
N ASP A 142 5.61 16.75 -11.24
CA ASP A 142 6.76 16.07 -11.87
C ASP A 142 6.32 14.69 -12.43
N PRO A 143 5.34 14.66 -13.37
CA PRO A 143 4.72 13.42 -13.84
C PRO A 143 5.68 12.45 -14.52
N GLU A 144 6.78 12.93 -15.12
CA GLU A 144 7.78 12.12 -15.81
C GLU A 144 8.50 11.09 -14.91
N ARG A 145 8.33 11.20 -13.59
CA ARG A 145 8.93 10.27 -12.61
C ARG A 145 8.10 9.01 -12.39
N PHE A 146 6.83 9.02 -12.80
CA PHE A 146 5.83 8.04 -12.42
C PHE A 146 5.20 7.34 -13.64
N GLY A 147 4.50 6.25 -13.40
CA GLY A 147 3.49 5.76 -14.34
C GLY A 147 2.35 6.77 -14.41
N ILE A 148 1.92 7.13 -15.60
CA ILE A 148 0.92 8.18 -15.84
C ILE A 148 -0.35 7.57 -16.41
N VAL A 149 -1.50 8.05 -15.95
CA VAL A 149 -2.82 7.70 -16.49
C VAL A 149 -3.43 8.90 -17.18
N GLU A 150 -3.88 8.71 -18.43
CA GLU A 150 -4.71 9.65 -19.17
C GLU A 150 -6.16 9.16 -19.14
N PHE A 151 -7.12 10.06 -18.97
CA PHE A 151 -8.55 9.75 -18.95
C PHE A 151 -9.36 10.90 -19.55
N ASP A 152 -10.57 10.59 -20.04
CA ASP A 152 -11.49 11.55 -20.59
C ASP A 152 -12.30 12.29 -19.50
N GLN A 153 -13.17 13.21 -19.93
CA GLN A 153 -14.02 14.01 -19.03
C GLN A 153 -15.02 13.16 -18.21
N ASN A 154 -15.29 11.93 -18.64
CA ASN A 154 -16.16 10.97 -17.95
C ASN A 154 -15.39 10.05 -17.00
N GLY A 155 -14.05 10.21 -16.93
CA GLY A 155 -13.17 9.37 -16.11
C GLY A 155 -12.81 8.02 -16.77
N LYS A 156 -13.10 7.83 -18.07
CA LYS A 156 -12.67 6.64 -18.80
C LYS A 156 -11.18 6.72 -19.10
N VAL A 157 -10.44 5.69 -18.72
CA VAL A 157 -9.00 5.59 -18.99
C VAL A 157 -8.76 5.48 -20.51
N LEU A 158 -7.86 6.32 -21.02
CA LEU A 158 -7.48 6.37 -22.45
C LEU A 158 -6.11 5.75 -22.67
N SER A 159 -5.14 6.02 -21.81
CA SER A 159 -3.80 5.44 -21.88
C SER A 159 -3.14 5.36 -20.51
N VAL A 160 -2.17 4.45 -20.40
CA VAL A 160 -1.23 4.36 -19.27
C VAL A 160 0.19 4.27 -19.83
N GLU A 161 1.12 5.07 -19.28
CA GLU A 161 2.50 5.17 -19.77
C GLU A 161 3.47 5.15 -18.60
N GLU A 162 4.54 4.33 -18.70
CA GLU A 162 5.59 4.27 -17.67
C GLU A 162 6.64 5.34 -17.90
N LYS A 163 6.76 6.30 -16.97
CA LYS A 163 7.78 7.35 -16.96
C LYS A 163 8.00 7.99 -18.34
N PRO A 164 6.94 8.55 -18.95
CA PRO A 164 7.05 9.13 -20.28
C PRO A 164 7.90 10.40 -20.28
N GLU A 165 8.69 10.61 -21.32
CA GLU A 165 9.45 11.86 -21.51
C GLU A 165 8.51 13.06 -21.74
N HIS A 166 7.36 12.81 -22.37
CA HIS A 166 6.32 13.80 -22.63
C HIS A 166 4.98 13.31 -22.07
N PRO A 167 4.71 13.53 -20.77
CA PRO A 167 3.49 13.04 -20.12
C PRO A 167 2.22 13.65 -20.73
N LYS A 168 1.22 12.80 -21.00
CA LYS A 168 -0.08 13.24 -21.51
C LYS A 168 -1.01 13.82 -20.45
N SER A 169 -0.71 13.55 -19.18
CA SER A 169 -1.43 14.12 -18.04
C SER A 169 -0.49 14.30 -16.84
N ASN A 170 -0.97 15.04 -15.83
CA ASN A 170 -0.28 15.18 -14.55
C ASN A 170 -0.76 14.19 -13.49
N TYR A 171 -1.51 13.16 -13.89
CA TYR A 171 -2.01 12.18 -12.93
C TYR A 171 -1.10 10.95 -12.87
N ALA A 172 -0.31 10.88 -11.81
CA ALA A 172 0.52 9.72 -11.49
C ALA A 172 -0.36 8.57 -11.01
N ILE A 173 -0.07 7.37 -11.47
CA ILE A 173 -0.61 6.13 -10.88
C ILE A 173 0.15 5.89 -9.58
N THR A 174 -0.56 5.89 -8.46
CA THR A 174 0.03 5.63 -7.15
C THR A 174 0.41 4.16 -6.99
N GLY A 175 1.15 3.83 -5.92
CA GLY A 175 1.54 2.46 -5.63
C GLY A 175 0.44 1.62 -4.97
N LEU A 176 -0.82 1.77 -5.39
CA LEU A 176 -1.97 1.02 -4.89
C LEU A 176 -2.83 0.53 -6.06
N TYR A 177 -3.11 -0.77 -6.07
CA TYR A 177 -3.74 -1.45 -7.19
C TYR A 177 -4.77 -2.46 -6.69
N PHE A 178 -5.92 -2.57 -7.37
CA PHE A 178 -6.92 -3.61 -7.15
C PHE A 178 -7.17 -4.36 -8.44
N TYR A 179 -6.97 -5.65 -8.44
CA TYR A 179 -7.10 -6.51 -9.62
C TYR A 179 -8.12 -7.62 -9.39
N ASN A 180 -8.76 -8.04 -10.48
CA ASN A 180 -9.64 -9.20 -10.51
C ASN A 180 -8.84 -10.52 -10.41
N LYS A 181 -9.53 -11.65 -10.36
CA LYS A 181 -8.95 -12.99 -10.21
C LYS A 181 -7.99 -13.42 -11.34
N GLU A 182 -7.97 -12.69 -12.46
CA GLU A 182 -7.12 -13.01 -13.61
C GLU A 182 -5.67 -12.49 -13.44
N VAL A 183 -5.37 -11.79 -12.35
CA VAL A 183 -4.12 -11.03 -12.20
C VAL A 183 -2.87 -11.88 -12.32
N VAL A 184 -2.86 -13.10 -11.76
CA VAL A 184 -1.70 -14.01 -11.86
C VAL A 184 -1.48 -14.44 -13.31
N ARG A 185 -2.57 -14.83 -13.99
CA ARG A 185 -2.52 -15.23 -15.41
C ARG A 185 -2.05 -14.11 -16.32
N MET A 186 -2.52 -12.87 -16.04
CA MET A 186 -2.12 -11.68 -16.79
C MET A 186 -0.66 -11.30 -16.51
N ALA A 187 -0.23 -11.32 -15.25
CA ALA A 187 1.15 -11.02 -14.86
C ALA A 187 2.17 -11.97 -15.51
N LYS A 188 1.85 -13.26 -15.65
CA LYS A 188 2.71 -14.23 -16.36
C LYS A 188 2.90 -13.92 -17.85
N GLN A 189 2.06 -13.08 -18.45
CA GLN A 189 2.16 -12.69 -19.86
C GLN A 189 2.95 -11.38 -20.04
N VAL A 190 3.23 -10.66 -18.96
CA VAL A 190 4.05 -9.44 -19.00
C VAL A 190 5.47 -9.80 -19.42
N LYS A 191 5.97 -9.12 -20.44
CA LYS A 191 7.36 -9.27 -20.90
C LYS A 191 8.24 -8.21 -20.24
N PRO A 192 9.51 -8.54 -19.94
CA PRO A 192 10.44 -7.55 -19.43
C PRO A 192 10.54 -6.33 -20.36
N SER A 193 10.55 -5.14 -19.78
CA SER A 193 10.77 -3.88 -20.49
C SER A 193 12.24 -3.74 -20.94
N ALA A 194 12.56 -2.64 -21.61
CA ALA A 194 13.95 -2.29 -21.94
C ALA A 194 14.86 -2.17 -20.69
N ARG A 195 14.27 -1.97 -19.50
CA ARG A 195 14.96 -1.97 -18.19
C ARG A 195 15.15 -3.37 -17.59
N GLY A 196 14.61 -4.41 -18.25
CA GLY A 196 14.62 -5.78 -17.74
C GLY A 196 13.54 -6.05 -16.68
N GLU A 197 12.59 -5.14 -16.45
CA GLU A 197 11.59 -5.22 -15.40
C GLU A 197 10.23 -5.67 -15.93
N LEU A 198 9.50 -6.46 -15.15
CA LEU A 198 8.09 -6.79 -15.36
C LEU A 198 7.24 -5.62 -14.85
N GLU A 199 6.98 -4.67 -15.75
CA GLU A 199 6.35 -3.40 -15.41
C GLU A 199 4.88 -3.57 -15.04
N ILE A 200 4.48 -2.92 -13.95
CA ILE A 200 3.07 -2.87 -13.54
C ILE A 200 2.23 -2.09 -14.56
N THR A 201 2.82 -1.07 -15.20
CA THR A 201 2.16 -0.28 -16.23
C THR A 201 1.82 -1.12 -17.45
N THR A 202 2.68 -2.10 -17.82
CA THR A 202 2.35 -3.06 -18.87
C THR A 202 1.15 -3.94 -18.49
N LEU A 203 1.09 -4.39 -17.22
CA LEU A 203 -0.07 -5.14 -16.73
C LEU A 203 -1.35 -4.28 -16.76
N ASN A 204 -1.27 -3.02 -16.35
CA ASN A 204 -2.40 -2.08 -16.42
C ASN A 204 -2.86 -1.85 -17.87
N ASP A 205 -1.94 -1.70 -18.84
CA ASP A 205 -2.25 -1.55 -20.27
C ASP A 205 -2.96 -2.78 -20.84
N MET A 206 -2.58 -3.99 -20.39
CA MET A 206 -3.27 -5.21 -20.78
C MET A 206 -4.73 -5.24 -20.30
N TYR A 207 -5.01 -4.74 -19.09
CA TYR A 207 -6.37 -4.58 -18.58
C TYR A 207 -7.13 -3.45 -19.29
N LEU A 208 -6.45 -2.35 -19.61
CA LEU A 208 -7.03 -1.24 -20.39
C LEU A 208 -7.49 -1.74 -21.77
N LYS A 209 -6.68 -2.53 -22.47
CA LYS A 209 -7.02 -3.11 -23.79
C LYS A 209 -8.23 -4.07 -23.74
N LYS A 210 -8.53 -4.62 -22.57
CA LYS A 210 -9.73 -5.44 -22.33
C LYS A 210 -10.94 -4.64 -21.88
N ASP A 211 -10.81 -3.30 -21.75
CA ASP A 211 -11.81 -2.40 -21.16
C ASP A 211 -12.17 -2.78 -19.71
N GLU A 212 -11.21 -3.30 -18.96
CA GLU A 212 -11.36 -3.77 -17.58
C GLU A 212 -10.61 -2.89 -16.55
N LEU A 213 -10.04 -1.73 -16.95
CA LEU A 213 -9.29 -0.83 -16.09
C LEU A 213 -10.06 0.46 -15.80
N ASP A 214 -10.26 0.74 -14.52
CA ASP A 214 -10.81 2.00 -14.01
C ASP A 214 -9.73 2.83 -13.30
N VAL A 215 -9.87 4.16 -13.33
CA VAL A 215 -9.09 5.07 -12.50
C VAL A 215 -9.96 5.68 -11.41
N GLN A 216 -9.50 5.60 -10.17
CA GLN A 216 -10.06 6.34 -9.04
C GLN A 216 -9.18 7.54 -8.72
N LEU A 217 -9.67 8.74 -8.93
CA LEU A 217 -8.92 9.96 -8.64
C LEU A 217 -8.94 10.25 -7.14
N LEU A 218 -7.76 10.49 -6.57
CA LEU A 218 -7.56 11.01 -5.24
C LEU A 218 -7.50 12.55 -5.35
N GLY A 219 -8.62 13.20 -5.05
CA GLY A 219 -8.79 14.64 -5.20
C GLY A 219 -8.25 15.44 -4.02
N ARG A 220 -8.72 16.69 -3.90
CA ARG A 220 -8.37 17.59 -2.79
C ARG A 220 -8.73 16.97 -1.45
N GLY A 221 -7.85 17.13 -0.46
CA GLY A 221 -8.00 16.54 0.87
C GLY A 221 -7.37 15.16 1.01
N PHE A 222 -6.81 14.60 -0.08
CA PHE A 222 -5.93 13.44 -0.02
C PHE A 222 -4.47 13.86 -0.02
N ALA A 223 -3.66 13.11 0.71
CA ALA A 223 -2.21 13.10 0.59
C ALA A 223 -1.76 11.70 0.17
N TRP A 224 -0.94 11.65 -0.85
CA TRP A 224 -0.16 10.50 -1.24
C TRP A 224 1.32 10.87 -1.16
N LEU A 225 2.07 10.10 -0.39
CA LEU A 225 3.47 10.35 -0.11
C LEU A 225 4.27 9.12 -0.56
N ASP A 226 5.13 9.32 -1.56
CA ASP A 226 6.14 8.35 -1.98
C ASP A 226 7.44 8.66 -1.24
N THR A 227 7.86 7.78 -0.33
CA THR A 227 9.01 7.97 0.55
C THR A 227 10.32 7.46 -0.10
N GLY A 228 10.46 7.64 -1.40
CA GLY A 228 11.56 7.09 -2.19
C GLY A 228 12.89 7.86 -2.11
N THR A 229 12.92 9.06 -1.53
CA THR A 229 14.12 9.92 -1.38
C THR A 229 14.26 10.42 0.04
N MET A 230 15.45 10.97 0.40
CA MET A 230 15.66 11.55 1.74
C MET A 230 14.66 12.66 2.04
N GLU A 231 14.47 13.59 1.12
CA GLU A 231 13.53 14.71 1.28
C GLU A 231 12.10 14.22 1.44
N SER A 232 11.65 13.31 0.58
CA SER A 232 10.28 12.79 0.66
C SER A 232 10.02 11.96 1.93
N LEU A 233 11.04 11.32 2.50
CA LEU A 233 10.94 10.63 3.79
C LEU A 233 10.76 11.62 4.95
N VAL A 234 11.50 12.73 4.94
CA VAL A 234 11.37 13.80 5.95
C VAL A 234 10.00 14.47 5.82
N ASP A 235 9.60 14.84 4.61
CA ASP A 235 8.29 15.44 4.33
C ASP A 235 7.14 14.56 4.80
N ALA A 236 7.24 13.25 4.58
CA ALA A 236 6.24 12.28 5.05
C ALA A 236 6.17 12.24 6.59
N ALA A 237 7.33 12.22 7.26
CA ALA A 237 7.37 12.22 8.72
C ALA A 237 6.80 13.53 9.30
N ASP A 238 7.11 14.68 8.71
CA ASP A 238 6.57 15.98 9.12
C ASP A 238 5.07 16.09 8.85
N PHE A 239 4.59 15.61 7.72
CA PHE A 239 3.15 15.56 7.42
C PHE A 239 2.40 14.72 8.46
N VAL A 240 2.84 13.49 8.71
CA VAL A 240 2.21 12.59 9.71
C VAL A 240 2.22 13.25 11.08
N ARG A 241 3.37 13.79 11.53
CA ARG A 241 3.52 14.49 12.80
C ARG A 241 2.55 15.67 12.94
N MET A 242 2.45 16.48 11.89
CA MET A 242 1.59 17.68 11.92
C MET A 242 0.11 17.30 11.99
N VAL A 243 -0.34 16.34 11.18
CA VAL A 243 -1.75 15.90 11.17
C VAL A 243 -2.11 15.26 12.50
N GLU A 244 -1.31 14.30 12.98
CA GLU A 244 -1.56 13.61 14.25
C GLU A 244 -1.61 14.59 15.44
N LYS A 245 -0.68 15.55 15.48
CA LYS A 245 -0.65 16.57 16.54
C LYS A 245 -1.86 17.50 16.51
N ARG A 246 -2.37 17.85 15.32
CA ARG A 246 -3.49 18.78 15.16
C ARG A 246 -4.84 18.11 15.37
N GLN A 247 -5.00 16.88 14.90
CA GLN A 247 -6.29 16.17 14.96
C GLN A 247 -6.43 15.28 16.19
N GLY A 248 -5.33 14.98 16.89
CA GLY A 248 -5.34 14.07 18.05
C GLY A 248 -5.60 12.61 17.68
N ILE A 249 -5.39 12.24 16.42
CA ILE A 249 -5.56 10.89 15.89
C ILE A 249 -4.20 10.26 15.58
N LYS A 250 -4.21 8.96 15.20
CA LYS A 250 -3.07 8.29 14.60
C LYS A 250 -3.33 8.02 13.12
N ILE A 251 -2.35 8.34 12.28
CA ILE A 251 -2.34 7.88 10.90
C ILE A 251 -1.72 6.47 10.90
N SER A 252 -2.38 5.53 10.22
CA SER A 252 -1.84 4.16 10.04
C SER A 252 -1.62 3.43 11.38
N ALA A 253 -2.70 3.29 12.17
CA ALA A 253 -2.74 2.47 13.38
C ALA A 253 -3.55 1.18 13.09
N PRO A 254 -2.90 0.09 12.64
CA PRO A 254 -3.61 -1.12 12.23
C PRO A 254 -4.40 -1.76 13.37
N GLU A 255 -3.94 -1.70 14.62
CA GLU A 255 -4.66 -2.21 15.79
C GLU A 255 -5.98 -1.45 16.03
N GLU A 256 -5.96 -0.13 15.88
CA GLU A 256 -7.17 0.70 16.01
C GLU A 256 -8.19 0.37 14.92
N ILE A 257 -7.72 0.19 13.68
CA ILE A 257 -8.57 -0.16 12.53
C ILE A 257 -9.20 -1.54 12.76
N ALA A 258 -8.41 -2.52 13.17
CA ALA A 258 -8.87 -3.86 13.49
C ALA A 258 -9.91 -3.86 14.61
N PHE A 259 -9.70 -3.09 15.66
CA PHE A 259 -10.65 -2.94 16.76
C PHE A 259 -11.97 -2.30 16.30
N LYS A 260 -11.90 -1.23 15.49
CA LYS A 260 -13.09 -0.57 14.91
C LYS A 260 -13.88 -1.49 13.97
N TYR A 261 -13.21 -2.44 13.32
CA TYR A 261 -13.87 -3.44 12.47
C TYR A 261 -14.36 -4.67 13.26
N GLY A 262 -14.08 -4.73 14.57
CA GLY A 262 -14.44 -5.88 15.40
C GLY A 262 -13.63 -7.15 15.11
N TRP A 263 -12.45 -7.01 14.48
CA TRP A 263 -11.55 -8.12 14.20
C TRP A 263 -10.71 -8.52 15.41
N ILE A 264 -10.49 -7.58 16.32
CA ILE A 264 -9.90 -7.82 17.64
C ILE A 264 -10.83 -7.24 18.71
N ASP A 265 -10.78 -7.83 19.89
CA ASP A 265 -11.52 -7.35 21.05
C ASP A 265 -10.73 -6.31 21.84
N ARG A 266 -11.37 -5.79 22.90
CA ARG A 266 -10.77 -4.79 23.78
C ARG A 266 -9.54 -5.32 24.52
N GLU A 267 -9.52 -6.59 24.88
CA GLU A 267 -8.42 -7.22 25.62
C GLU A 267 -7.18 -7.29 24.74
N THR A 268 -7.29 -7.78 23.52
CA THR A 268 -6.21 -7.81 22.50
C THR A 268 -5.67 -6.41 22.22
N LEU A 269 -6.54 -5.38 22.12
CA LEU A 269 -6.10 -4.00 21.93
C LEU A 269 -5.30 -3.47 23.13
N LEU A 270 -5.71 -3.82 24.36
CA LEU A 270 -5.00 -3.44 25.57
C LEU A 270 -3.65 -4.18 25.74
N GLU A 271 -3.56 -5.42 25.28
CA GLU A 271 -2.30 -6.17 25.23
C GLU A 271 -1.33 -5.47 24.27
N SER A 272 -1.77 -5.08 23.09
CA SER A 272 -0.98 -4.30 22.13
C SER A 272 -0.54 -2.96 22.74
N ALA A 273 -1.45 -2.23 23.40
CA ALA A 273 -1.11 -1.00 24.10
C ALA A 273 -0.03 -1.21 25.20
N SER A 274 -0.13 -2.30 25.95
CA SER A 274 0.85 -2.67 26.98
C SER A 274 2.21 -3.00 26.38
N ARG A 275 2.24 -3.71 25.25
CA ARG A 275 3.47 -4.03 24.50
C ARG A 275 4.25 -2.78 24.09
N TYR A 276 3.54 -1.70 23.73
CA TYR A 276 4.15 -0.40 23.39
C TYR A 276 4.47 0.46 24.60
N GLY A 277 4.10 0.04 25.81
CA GLY A 277 4.47 0.62 27.08
C GLY A 277 3.99 2.08 27.23
N LYS A 278 4.92 2.96 27.67
CA LYS A 278 4.63 4.37 27.92
C LYS A 278 4.72 5.27 26.66
N SER A 279 4.87 4.67 25.48
CA SER A 279 4.94 5.44 24.23
C SER A 279 3.62 6.20 23.98
N PRO A 280 3.66 7.34 23.25
CA PRO A 280 2.44 8.02 22.83
C PRO A 280 1.51 7.13 21.97
N TYR A 281 2.07 6.18 21.23
CA TYR A 281 1.31 5.22 20.44
C TYR A 281 0.54 4.24 21.35
N GLY A 282 1.21 3.62 22.33
CA GLY A 282 0.57 2.74 23.30
C GLY A 282 -0.52 3.45 24.11
N GLN A 283 -0.27 4.72 24.53
CA GLN A 283 -1.29 5.52 25.21
C GLN A 283 -2.49 5.83 24.33
N HIS A 284 -2.28 6.05 23.03
CA HIS A 284 -3.36 6.23 22.06
C HIS A 284 -4.25 4.98 21.97
N LEU A 285 -3.67 3.79 21.80
CA LEU A 285 -4.43 2.54 21.74
C LEU A 285 -5.25 2.30 23.01
N LYS A 286 -4.68 2.62 24.17
CA LYS A 286 -5.40 2.57 25.45
C LYS A 286 -6.60 3.53 25.47
N ASN A 287 -6.44 4.76 24.97
CA ASN A 287 -7.53 5.72 24.88
C ASN A 287 -8.63 5.26 23.91
N VAL A 288 -8.26 4.57 22.82
CA VAL A 288 -9.21 3.94 21.90
C VAL A 288 -9.99 2.83 22.62
N ALA A 289 -9.30 1.91 23.32
CA ALA A 289 -9.90 0.83 24.08
C ALA A 289 -10.85 1.33 25.20
N ASP A 290 -10.56 2.47 25.78
CA ASP A 290 -11.35 3.14 26.82
C ASP A 290 -12.51 4.00 26.26
N GLY A 291 -12.68 4.06 24.94
CA GLY A 291 -13.74 4.85 24.28
C GLY A 291 -13.60 6.38 24.45
N LYS A 292 -12.37 6.85 24.76
CA LYS A 292 -12.09 8.29 24.96
C LYS A 292 -11.94 9.06 23.66
N LEU A 293 -11.68 8.37 22.55
CA LEU A 293 -11.53 8.97 21.22
C LEU A 293 -12.80 8.72 20.40
N ARG A 294 -13.42 9.82 19.94
CA ARG A 294 -14.64 9.81 19.11
C ARG A 294 -14.38 10.65 17.87
N TYR A 295 -14.26 10.04 16.69
CA TYR A 295 -14.13 10.66 15.37
C TYR A 295 -14.61 9.75 14.26
#